data_d50908d5098d2bcefc3f98bcc2e782c2
#
_entry.id   d50908d5098d2bcefc3f98bcc2e782c2
#
_cell.length_a   1.000
_cell.length_b   1.000
_cell.length_c   1.000
_cell.angle_alpha   90.00
_cell.angle_beta   90.00
_cell.angle_gamma   90.00
#
_symmetry.space_group_name_H-M   'P 1'
#
loop_
_entity.id
_entity.type
_entity.pdbx_description
1 polymer ?
#
loop_
_entity_poly.entity_id
_entity_poly.type
_entity_poly.pdbx_seq_one_letter_code
_entity_poly.pdbx_strand_id
1 'polypeptide(L)'
;MKYLSRALIAFHSIIMSLCVMSCENLMFIDAAQLYRVSFETNGGTEIEAYRTDIIAKVPDCKKEDAEFLGWYTSSDFSSERITFPYELKEDTTLYAKWVQKYQVLFETNGGSEIASYKTSVVKDAPITLKNENIFMGWYTTPDFSGEAAAFPYTLTEPTVFYAKWDQIFTVQFETNGGTAVADLRVASILECPESSKEGYVLSGWYLDIKLTKPISFPYKLTKNTTLYAKWVESSNTKYTVEYYQQDTNLITYSFVESENFEGKTNSLSNARARNYNGFHAKDFSQAKIEADGSTIVKVYYDRNKYTVCFNPNGGTGTMSNQTFYYGVSQNLRKNSFSRNSYSFLGWSTSETSAKKYTDSENVLNLSNRDGVIINLYAQWFAGSIVNASTIKNLDLSKLTAAHTIKVIGPISSGTISELSTKIAYANYKISLDLSETTGLVDIVDSAFSGRRSLATIIFPSSLRTIGKMAFYDCYYLSSAVFTDANSTWLCTHLSGRDTYSISVSNPTLNATYLRSDNLSKVTCYYSWSKK
;
A
#
# COMPACT_ATOMS: atom_id res chain seq x y z
N MET A 1 -32.04 1.12 47.24
CA MET A 1 -31.81 2.42 47.91
C MET A 1 -32.91 3.35 47.46
N LYS A 2 -33.92 3.51 48.34
CA LYS A 2 -34.12 4.77 49.10
C LYS A 2 -34.50 5.91 48.16
N TYR A 3 -35.61 6.60 48.21
CA TYR A 3 -36.54 7.00 49.30
C TYR A 3 -37.89 7.30 48.64
N LEU A 4 -39.07 6.81 49.07
CA LEU A 4 -39.88 7.38 50.18
C LEU A 4 -39.95 8.90 50.10
N SER A 5 -41.03 9.53 50.17
CA SER A 5 -42.23 9.36 50.98
C SER A 5 -43.08 10.61 50.87
N ARG A 6 -44.36 10.40 51.06
CA ARG A 6 -45.22 11.11 52.06
C ARG A 6 -45.59 12.56 51.70
N ALA A 7 -46.68 13.01 51.91
CA ALA A 7 -47.83 12.71 52.77
C ALA A 7 -48.87 13.81 52.48
N LEU A 8 -50.07 13.52 52.40
CA LEU A 8 -51.06 13.42 53.50
C LEU A 8 -51.62 14.77 54.02
N ILE A 9 -52.95 14.88 53.97
CA ILE A 9 -53.83 15.49 55.00
C ILE A 9 -53.83 17.00 55.03
N ALA A 10 -54.83 17.69 55.05
CA ALA A 10 -56.01 17.66 55.89
C ALA A 10 -56.92 18.82 55.51
N PHE A 11 -58.15 18.61 55.51
CA PHE A 11 -59.11 18.84 56.62
C PHE A 11 -59.74 20.25 56.72
N HIS A 12 -61.04 20.11 56.70
CA HIS A 12 -62.04 20.85 57.57
C HIS A 12 -62.37 22.32 57.26
N SER A 13 -63.55 22.39 56.89
CA SER A 13 -64.73 22.78 57.75
C SER A 13 -64.91 24.26 58.05
N ILE A 14 -66.16 24.58 58.06
CA ILE A 14 -66.90 25.44 58.95
C ILE A 14 -67.37 26.75 58.34
N ILE A 15 -68.56 26.85 58.31
CA ILE A 15 -69.73 27.37 58.98
C ILE A 15 -70.38 28.56 58.27
N MET A 16 -71.60 28.30 57.89
CA MET A 16 -72.82 28.99 58.31
C MET A 16 -72.69 30.48 58.78
N SER A 17 -73.31 31.37 58.06
CA SER A 17 -74.21 32.36 58.70
C SER A 17 -75.12 33.00 57.67
N LEU A 18 -76.38 32.76 57.86
CA LEU A 18 -77.60 33.59 57.83
C LEU A 18 -77.44 35.07 57.44
N CYS A 19 -78.20 35.51 56.49
CA CYS A 19 -79.42 36.38 56.68
C CYS A 19 -79.85 36.93 55.31
N VAL A 20 -80.99 36.51 54.82
CA VAL A 20 -82.30 37.25 54.81
C VAL A 20 -82.31 38.51 53.90
N MET A 21 -83.33 38.45 53.02
CA MET A 21 -84.01 39.51 52.25
C MET A 21 -83.29 39.90 50.95
N SER A 22 -83.88 39.90 49.81
CA SER A 22 -85.34 40.06 49.49
C SER A 22 -85.56 39.60 48.08
N CYS A 23 -86.69 39.08 47.85
CA CYS A 23 -87.61 39.09 46.72
C CYS A 23 -87.14 39.54 45.33
N GLU A 24 -87.64 38.74 44.37
CA GLU A 24 -87.89 39.03 42.95
C GLU A 24 -86.73 38.75 42.00
N ASN A 25 -86.64 37.50 41.65
CA ASN A 25 -86.72 37.03 40.23
C ASN A 25 -87.04 35.55 40.27
N LEU A 26 -88.25 35.19 39.96
CA LEU A 26 -88.63 33.86 39.51
C LEU A 26 -87.83 33.64 38.21
N MET A 27 -86.65 33.04 38.30
CA MET A 27 -86.16 32.26 37.18
C MET A 27 -87.06 31.03 37.05
N PHE A 28 -87.87 31.02 35.99
CA PHE A 28 -88.39 29.76 35.48
C PHE A 28 -87.20 28.84 35.31
N ILE A 29 -87.03 27.87 36.18
CA ILE A 29 -86.26 26.69 35.89
C ILE A 29 -87.07 26.06 34.80
N ASP A 30 -86.58 26.21 33.56
CA ASP A 30 -87.12 25.44 32.40
C ASP A 30 -87.10 24.00 32.86
N ALA A 31 -88.31 23.44 33.06
CA ALA A 31 -88.41 22.02 33.43
C ALA A 31 -87.71 21.22 32.37
N ALA A 32 -86.56 20.61 32.70
CA ALA A 32 -85.79 19.82 31.77
C ALA A 32 -86.76 18.94 30.96
N GLN A 33 -86.85 19.14 29.71
CA GLN A 33 -87.74 18.39 28.84
C GLN A 33 -87.31 16.92 28.86
N LEU A 34 -88.04 16.08 29.56
CA LEU A 34 -87.73 14.67 29.71
C LEU A 34 -88.27 13.91 28.53
N TYR A 35 -87.41 13.20 27.83
CA TYR A 35 -87.74 12.31 26.74
C TYR A 35 -87.88 10.88 27.24
N ARG A 36 -88.73 10.07 26.57
CA ARG A 36 -88.87 8.68 26.86
C ARG A 36 -87.76 7.89 26.20
N VAL A 37 -87.00 7.12 26.97
CA VAL A 37 -86.07 6.14 26.44
C VAL A 37 -86.65 4.75 26.61
N SER A 38 -86.69 3.99 25.53
CA SER A 38 -87.11 2.61 25.49
C SER A 38 -85.96 1.72 25.09
N PHE A 39 -85.91 0.49 25.48
CA PHE A 39 -84.83 -0.43 25.24
C PHE A 39 -85.33 -1.69 24.53
N GLU A 40 -84.83 -1.87 23.31
CA GLU A 40 -84.97 -3.13 22.61
C GLU A 40 -83.70 -3.94 22.88
N THR A 41 -83.80 -4.89 23.79
CA THR A 41 -82.67 -5.64 24.31
C THR A 41 -82.20 -6.77 23.38
N ASN A 42 -82.91 -7.03 22.33
CA ASN A 42 -82.63 -8.08 21.35
C ASN A 42 -82.32 -9.45 22.00
N GLY A 43 -83.20 -9.81 22.98
CA GLY A 43 -83.10 -11.07 23.73
C GLY A 43 -82.14 -11.01 24.92
N GLY A 44 -81.69 -9.86 25.34
CA GLY A 44 -81.05 -9.67 26.60
C GLY A 44 -82.04 -9.40 27.75
N THR A 45 -81.53 -9.20 28.96
CA THR A 45 -82.35 -8.84 30.13
C THR A 45 -83.17 -7.57 29.85
N GLU A 46 -84.47 -7.62 30.16
CA GLU A 46 -85.39 -6.53 29.91
C GLU A 46 -84.97 -5.29 30.76
N ILE A 47 -85.16 -4.13 30.18
CA ILE A 47 -84.91 -2.83 30.81
C ILE A 47 -86.22 -2.05 30.62
N GLU A 48 -86.80 -1.61 31.75
CA GLU A 48 -88.02 -0.79 31.71
C GLU A 48 -87.70 0.60 31.09
N ALA A 49 -88.64 1.08 30.28
CA ALA A 49 -88.58 2.39 29.72
C ALA A 49 -88.81 3.48 30.82
N TYR A 50 -88.04 4.53 30.76
CA TYR A 50 -88.15 5.67 31.70
C TYR A 50 -88.01 7.02 30.97
N ARG A 51 -88.22 8.12 31.72
CA ARG A 51 -88.09 9.44 31.18
C ARG A 51 -86.86 10.11 31.77
N THR A 52 -86.03 10.66 30.93
CA THR A 52 -84.83 11.42 31.31
C THR A 52 -84.43 12.38 30.19
N ASP A 53 -83.60 13.34 30.47
CA ASP A 53 -82.89 14.18 29.50
C ASP A 53 -81.52 13.58 29.13
N ILE A 54 -80.91 12.80 30.05
CA ILE A 54 -79.59 12.20 29.87
C ILE A 54 -79.52 10.79 30.46
N ILE A 55 -78.93 9.90 29.71
CA ILE A 55 -78.58 8.55 30.20
C ILE A 55 -77.14 8.58 30.68
N ALA A 56 -76.95 8.70 31.99
CA ALA A 56 -75.63 8.96 32.57
C ALA A 56 -74.62 7.78 32.45
N LYS A 57 -75.12 6.54 32.42
CA LYS A 57 -74.29 5.34 32.40
C LYS A 57 -74.89 4.34 31.43
N VAL A 58 -74.01 3.43 30.89
CA VAL A 58 -74.41 2.33 30.06
C VAL A 58 -75.48 1.51 30.77
N PRO A 59 -76.74 1.37 30.22
CA PRO A 59 -77.76 0.49 30.78
C PRO A 59 -77.26 -0.97 30.79
N ASP A 60 -77.33 -1.63 31.96
CA ASP A 60 -76.88 -3.01 32.14
C ASP A 60 -77.87 -3.96 31.46
N CYS A 61 -77.37 -4.66 30.48
CA CYS A 61 -78.16 -5.66 29.74
C CYS A 61 -77.27 -6.89 29.55
N LYS A 62 -77.82 -8.07 29.84
CA LYS A 62 -77.11 -9.37 29.73
C LYS A 62 -77.87 -10.31 28.88
N LYS A 63 -77.14 -11.05 28.05
CA LYS A 63 -77.67 -12.12 27.21
C LYS A 63 -76.75 -13.31 27.36
N GLU A 64 -77.37 -14.50 27.61
CA GLU A 64 -76.59 -15.72 27.76
C GLU A 64 -75.86 -16.03 26.45
N ASP A 65 -74.66 -16.48 26.60
CA ASP A 65 -73.82 -16.86 25.47
C ASP A 65 -73.59 -15.75 24.40
N ALA A 66 -73.71 -14.50 24.77
CA ALA A 66 -73.49 -13.39 23.89
C ALA A 66 -72.58 -12.30 24.54
N GLU A 67 -71.88 -11.54 23.75
CA GLU A 67 -71.13 -10.41 24.15
C GLU A 67 -71.81 -9.10 23.73
N PHE A 68 -71.98 -8.20 24.66
CA PHE A 68 -72.65 -6.92 24.42
C PHE A 68 -71.68 -6.00 23.65
N LEU A 69 -72.07 -5.59 22.45
CA LEU A 69 -71.25 -4.69 21.63
C LEU A 69 -71.60 -3.21 21.83
N GLY A 70 -72.79 -2.91 22.41
CA GLY A 70 -73.21 -1.56 22.67
C GLY A 70 -74.68 -1.32 22.35
N TRP A 71 -75.11 -0.10 22.67
CA TRP A 71 -76.42 0.45 22.32
C TRP A 71 -76.32 1.26 21.04
N TYR A 72 -77.40 1.17 20.21
CA TYR A 72 -77.55 1.85 18.93
C TYR A 72 -78.90 2.53 18.85
N THR A 73 -79.05 3.63 18.07
CA THR A 73 -80.30 4.30 17.84
C THR A 73 -81.08 3.70 16.66
N SER A 74 -80.45 2.87 15.84
CA SER A 74 -81.11 2.20 14.69
C SER A 74 -81.19 0.72 14.92
N SER A 75 -82.33 0.10 14.51
CA SER A 75 -82.56 -1.36 14.66
C SER A 75 -81.68 -2.23 13.79
N ASP A 76 -81.17 -1.70 12.71
CA ASP A 76 -80.26 -2.36 11.78
C ASP A 76 -78.75 -2.13 12.17
N PHE A 77 -78.48 -1.40 13.28
CA PHE A 77 -77.19 -1.06 13.78
C PHE A 77 -76.36 -0.24 12.81
N SER A 78 -76.95 0.52 11.91
CA SER A 78 -76.31 1.42 10.95
C SER A 78 -75.87 2.73 11.58
N SER A 79 -76.48 3.10 12.73
CA SER A 79 -76.05 4.29 13.51
C SER A 79 -74.71 4.01 14.18
N GLU A 80 -74.04 5.09 14.66
CA GLU A 80 -72.87 4.96 15.51
C GLU A 80 -73.22 4.32 16.85
N ARG A 81 -72.28 3.63 17.46
CA ARG A 81 -72.41 3.10 18.80
C ARG A 81 -72.52 4.24 19.80
N ILE A 82 -73.55 4.21 20.64
CA ILE A 82 -73.78 5.23 21.66
C ILE A 82 -72.66 5.22 22.69
N THR A 83 -72.15 6.42 22.98
CA THR A 83 -71.26 6.72 24.12
C THR A 83 -72.04 7.36 25.26
N PHE A 84 -71.71 7.00 26.47
CA PHE A 84 -72.39 7.55 27.66
C PHE A 84 -71.45 8.49 28.43
N PRO A 85 -72.02 9.60 29.03
CA PRO A 85 -73.41 9.98 29.08
C PRO A 85 -74.00 10.30 27.70
N TYR A 86 -75.26 9.95 27.45
CA TYR A 86 -75.99 10.17 26.21
C TYR A 86 -77.17 11.13 26.45
N GLU A 87 -77.18 12.28 25.84
CA GLU A 87 -78.25 13.29 25.91
C GLU A 87 -79.37 12.91 24.94
N LEU A 88 -80.63 12.93 25.45
CA LEU A 88 -81.81 12.70 24.66
C LEU A 88 -82.37 14.03 24.12
N LYS A 89 -82.71 14.04 22.83
CA LYS A 89 -83.32 15.22 22.16
C LYS A 89 -84.76 14.96 21.73
N GLU A 90 -85.15 13.72 21.76
CA GLU A 90 -86.50 13.21 21.40
C GLU A 90 -86.70 11.86 22.06
N ASP A 91 -87.99 11.33 22.03
CA ASP A 91 -88.31 9.96 22.46
C ASP A 91 -87.49 8.97 21.61
N THR A 92 -86.64 8.17 22.28
CA THR A 92 -85.60 7.38 21.62
C THR A 92 -85.70 5.90 22.04
N THR A 93 -85.59 5.00 21.07
CA THR A 93 -85.42 3.57 21.35
C THR A 93 -83.99 3.16 21.12
N LEU A 94 -83.36 2.56 22.13
CA LEU A 94 -82.00 2.03 22.04
C LEU A 94 -82.04 0.51 21.79
N TYR A 95 -81.26 0.10 20.81
CA TYR A 95 -81.18 -1.32 20.37
C TYR A 95 -79.85 -1.91 20.84
N ALA A 96 -79.92 -3.01 21.59
CA ALA A 96 -78.73 -3.73 22.05
C ALA A 96 -78.18 -4.59 20.90
N LYS A 97 -76.88 -4.40 20.60
CA LYS A 97 -76.15 -5.25 19.64
C LYS A 97 -75.36 -6.31 20.36
N TRP A 98 -75.53 -7.56 19.91
CA TRP A 98 -74.87 -8.73 20.47
C TRP A 98 -74.07 -9.44 19.43
N VAL A 99 -72.92 -10.07 19.83
CA VAL A 99 -72.24 -11.10 19.06
C VAL A 99 -72.32 -12.43 19.82
N GLN A 100 -72.58 -13.48 19.11
CA GLN A 100 -72.64 -14.81 19.70
C GLN A 100 -71.32 -15.28 20.20
N LYS A 101 -71.24 -15.83 21.41
CA LYS A 101 -70.14 -16.54 21.96
C LYS A 101 -70.25 -18.02 21.67
N TYR A 102 -69.14 -18.57 21.19
CA TYR A 102 -69.01 -19.99 20.92
C TYR A 102 -68.04 -20.65 21.87
N GLN A 103 -68.24 -21.93 22.13
CA GLN A 103 -67.32 -22.74 22.88
C GLN A 103 -66.00 -22.87 22.10
N VAL A 104 -64.87 -22.55 22.75
CA VAL A 104 -63.56 -22.83 22.24
C VAL A 104 -62.83 -23.82 23.13
N LEU A 105 -62.30 -24.87 22.50
CA LEU A 105 -61.46 -25.87 23.15
C LEU A 105 -60.05 -25.84 22.56
N PHE A 106 -59.09 -26.21 23.40
CA PHE A 106 -57.68 -26.31 22.99
C PHE A 106 -57.20 -27.73 23.29
N GLU A 107 -57.09 -28.54 22.22
CA GLU A 107 -56.47 -29.85 22.30
C GLU A 107 -54.94 -29.64 22.24
N THR A 108 -54.30 -29.72 23.38
CA THR A 108 -52.88 -29.37 23.53
C THR A 108 -51.93 -30.46 23.03
N ASN A 109 -52.44 -31.65 22.65
CA ASN A 109 -51.65 -32.77 22.16
C ASN A 109 -50.44 -33.10 23.05
N GLY A 110 -50.72 -33.11 24.39
CA GLY A 110 -49.73 -33.40 25.41
C GLY A 110 -48.90 -32.18 25.87
N GLY A 111 -49.30 -31.01 25.50
CA GLY A 111 -48.82 -29.75 26.10
C GLY A 111 -49.55 -29.40 27.40
N SER A 112 -49.19 -28.33 28.06
CA SER A 112 -49.85 -27.81 29.25
C SER A 112 -51.32 -27.51 28.93
N GLU A 113 -52.23 -27.94 29.81
CA GLU A 113 -53.67 -27.83 29.62
C GLU A 113 -54.10 -26.34 29.56
N ILE A 114 -55.14 -26.10 28.73
CA ILE A 114 -55.78 -24.80 28.59
C ILE A 114 -57.27 -25.04 28.82
N ALA A 115 -57.82 -24.31 29.79
CA ALA A 115 -59.24 -24.42 30.07
C ALA A 115 -60.09 -23.93 28.89
N SER A 116 -61.16 -24.64 28.58
CA SER A 116 -62.11 -24.20 27.58
C SER A 116 -62.93 -23.01 28.09
N TYR A 117 -63.37 -22.15 27.23
CA TYR A 117 -64.23 -21.01 27.55
C TYR A 117 -65.16 -20.63 26.37
N LYS A 118 -66.10 -19.71 26.64
CA LYS A 118 -66.92 -19.15 25.57
C LYS A 118 -66.48 -17.74 25.21
N THR A 119 -66.32 -17.47 23.95
CA THR A 119 -65.97 -16.15 23.41
C THR A 119 -66.49 -15.98 21.98
N SER A 120 -66.57 -14.74 21.52
CA SER A 120 -66.78 -14.42 20.10
C SER A 120 -65.46 -14.34 19.31
N VAL A 121 -64.35 -14.01 20.02
CA VAL A 121 -63.02 -13.84 19.43
C VAL A 121 -61.96 -14.36 20.39
N VAL A 122 -61.06 -15.18 19.92
CA VAL A 122 -59.82 -15.52 20.62
C VAL A 122 -58.79 -14.44 20.23
N LYS A 123 -58.47 -13.53 21.14
CA LYS A 123 -57.64 -12.35 20.84
C LYS A 123 -56.18 -12.68 20.58
N ASP A 124 -55.64 -13.54 21.41
CA ASP A 124 -54.24 -13.93 21.37
C ASP A 124 -54.09 -15.44 21.32
N ALA A 125 -53.05 -15.94 20.67
CA ALA A 125 -52.75 -17.36 20.68
C ALA A 125 -52.45 -17.83 22.12
N PRO A 126 -53.21 -18.78 22.68
CA PRO A 126 -52.93 -19.28 24.02
C PRO A 126 -51.56 -19.97 24.09
N ILE A 127 -50.85 -19.74 25.18
CA ILE A 127 -49.56 -20.35 25.43
C ILE A 127 -49.72 -21.74 25.98
N THR A 128 -49.09 -22.70 25.33
CA THR A 128 -48.97 -24.08 25.82
C THR A 128 -47.52 -24.53 25.72
N LEU A 129 -47.07 -25.36 26.63
CA LEU A 129 -45.70 -25.84 26.72
C LEU A 129 -45.66 -27.36 26.72
N LYS A 130 -44.78 -27.96 25.95
CA LYS A 130 -44.51 -29.39 25.94
C LYS A 130 -43.01 -29.63 26.01
N ASN A 131 -42.59 -30.42 26.98
CA ASN A 131 -41.18 -30.69 27.18
C ASN A 131 -40.55 -31.30 25.92
N GLU A 132 -39.34 -30.84 25.55
CA GLU A 132 -38.60 -31.30 24.37
C GLU A 132 -39.34 -31.15 23.03
N ASN A 133 -40.28 -30.18 22.95
CA ASN A 133 -40.98 -29.87 21.72
C ASN A 133 -41.05 -28.35 21.49
N ILE A 134 -41.11 -27.96 20.23
CA ILE A 134 -41.34 -26.58 19.80
C ILE A 134 -42.79 -26.48 19.36
N PHE A 135 -43.50 -25.48 19.89
CA PHE A 135 -44.87 -25.19 19.46
C PHE A 135 -44.85 -24.59 18.04
N MET A 136 -45.58 -25.27 17.13
CA MET A 136 -45.64 -24.90 15.72
C MET A 136 -46.91 -24.12 15.35
N GLY A 137 -47.80 -23.88 16.32
CA GLY A 137 -49.02 -23.14 16.14
C GLY A 137 -50.27 -23.97 16.47
N TRP A 138 -51.39 -23.27 16.50
CA TRP A 138 -52.73 -23.84 16.64
C TRP A 138 -53.33 -24.11 15.26
N TYR A 139 -53.94 -25.27 15.07
CA TYR A 139 -54.61 -25.67 13.85
C TYR A 139 -56.10 -25.97 14.14
N THR A 140 -56.97 -25.73 13.18
CA THR A 140 -58.42 -26.00 13.34
C THR A 140 -58.82 -27.43 12.90
N THR A 141 -57.85 -28.18 12.38
CA THR A 141 -58.06 -29.59 11.96
C THR A 141 -57.07 -30.50 12.72
N PRO A 142 -57.54 -31.73 13.13
CA PRO A 142 -56.71 -32.64 13.93
C PRO A 142 -55.54 -33.26 13.15
N ASP A 143 -55.58 -33.25 11.82
CA ASP A 143 -54.50 -33.70 10.94
C ASP A 143 -53.49 -32.61 10.59
N PHE A 144 -53.67 -31.40 11.15
CA PHE A 144 -52.87 -30.21 10.90
C PHE A 144 -52.80 -29.79 9.42
N SER A 145 -53.86 -30.10 8.66
CA SER A 145 -54.01 -29.64 7.28
C SER A 145 -54.29 -28.13 7.25
N GLY A 146 -53.84 -27.46 6.19
CA GLY A 146 -53.96 -26.00 6.07
C GLY A 146 -52.88 -25.24 6.79
N GLU A 147 -53.12 -23.95 7.02
CA GLU A 147 -52.23 -23.05 7.72
C GLU A 147 -52.56 -23.00 9.21
N ALA A 148 -51.58 -22.63 10.02
CA ALA A 148 -51.81 -22.38 11.43
C ALA A 148 -52.78 -21.21 11.60
N ALA A 149 -53.68 -21.32 12.60
CA ALA A 149 -54.66 -20.27 12.91
C ALA A 149 -53.94 -18.95 13.28
N ALA A 150 -54.33 -17.90 12.60
CA ALA A 150 -53.88 -16.54 12.92
C ALA A 150 -54.78 -15.93 14.00
N PHE A 151 -54.23 -15.21 14.94
CA PHE A 151 -54.95 -14.52 15.99
C PHE A 151 -54.83 -13.00 15.80
N PRO A 152 -55.91 -12.20 16.10
CA PRO A 152 -57.21 -12.62 16.68
C PRO A 152 -58.02 -13.50 15.72
N TYR A 153 -58.64 -14.57 16.27
CA TYR A 153 -59.47 -15.50 15.53
C TYR A 153 -60.95 -15.33 15.89
N THR A 154 -61.77 -14.92 14.94
CA THR A 154 -63.24 -14.74 15.13
C THR A 154 -63.93 -16.07 14.99
N LEU A 155 -64.75 -16.45 15.99
CA LEU A 155 -65.51 -17.68 16.01
C LEU A 155 -66.87 -17.49 15.33
N THR A 156 -67.21 -18.40 14.44
CA THR A 156 -68.55 -18.49 13.78
C THR A 156 -69.32 -19.73 14.20
N GLU A 157 -68.60 -20.65 14.86
CA GLU A 157 -69.19 -21.94 15.37
C GLU A 157 -68.28 -22.42 16.53
N PRO A 158 -68.70 -23.42 17.31
CA PRO A 158 -67.86 -24.09 18.28
C PRO A 158 -66.61 -24.64 17.62
N THR A 159 -65.43 -24.24 18.13
CA THR A 159 -64.12 -24.49 17.48
C THR A 159 -63.19 -25.22 18.42
N VAL A 160 -62.47 -26.22 17.87
CA VAL A 160 -61.35 -26.88 18.57
C VAL A 160 -60.04 -26.50 17.87
N PHE A 161 -59.10 -25.99 18.64
CA PHE A 161 -57.75 -25.75 18.18
C PHE A 161 -56.84 -26.91 18.63
N TYR A 162 -56.06 -27.42 17.71
CA TYR A 162 -55.10 -28.51 17.92
C TYR A 162 -53.70 -27.99 17.91
N ALA A 163 -52.93 -28.19 19.01
CA ALA A 163 -51.53 -27.82 19.08
C ALA A 163 -50.68 -28.76 18.24
N LYS A 164 -49.89 -28.17 17.33
CA LYS A 164 -48.89 -28.89 16.57
C LYS A 164 -47.51 -28.71 17.21
N TRP A 165 -46.78 -29.82 17.31
CA TRP A 165 -45.46 -29.86 17.96
C TRP A 165 -44.43 -30.48 17.02
N ASP A 166 -43.22 -29.88 16.97
CA ASP A 166 -42.02 -30.53 16.45
C ASP A 166 -41.14 -30.95 17.63
N GLN A 167 -40.73 -32.20 17.63
CA GLN A 167 -39.80 -32.69 18.65
C GLN A 167 -38.42 -32.10 18.45
N ILE A 168 -37.79 -31.64 19.53
CA ILE A 168 -36.40 -31.15 19.54
C ILE A 168 -35.47 -32.30 19.88
N PHE A 169 -34.30 -32.21 19.27
CA PHE A 169 -33.19 -33.13 19.49
C PHE A 169 -31.92 -32.36 19.81
N THR A 170 -30.98 -32.99 20.52
CA THR A 170 -29.65 -32.45 20.74
C THR A 170 -28.78 -32.75 19.54
N VAL A 171 -28.11 -31.71 19.03
CA VAL A 171 -27.09 -31.81 17.99
C VAL A 171 -25.74 -31.41 18.60
N GLN A 172 -24.79 -32.31 18.53
CA GLN A 172 -23.40 -32.07 18.91
C GLN A 172 -22.57 -31.88 17.65
N PHE A 173 -21.51 -31.11 17.77
CA PHE A 173 -20.62 -30.77 16.65
C PHE A 173 -19.20 -31.22 16.95
N GLU A 174 -18.73 -32.21 16.19
CA GLU A 174 -17.32 -32.58 16.15
C GLU A 174 -16.66 -31.82 15.02
N THR A 175 -15.92 -30.78 15.37
CA THR A 175 -15.36 -29.83 14.39
C THR A 175 -14.08 -30.31 13.71
N ASN A 176 -13.52 -31.47 14.11
CA ASN A 176 -12.31 -32.05 13.53
C ASN A 176 -11.14 -31.02 13.45
N GLY A 177 -10.97 -30.28 14.56
CA GLY A 177 -9.92 -29.28 14.70
C GLY A 177 -10.25 -27.89 14.14
N GLY A 178 -11.50 -27.63 13.80
CA GLY A 178 -12.02 -26.28 13.58
C GLY A 178 -12.44 -25.58 14.87
N THR A 179 -12.87 -24.34 14.77
CA THR A 179 -13.45 -23.59 15.89
C THR A 179 -14.67 -24.29 16.44
N ALA A 180 -14.82 -24.32 17.77
CA ALA A 180 -15.91 -24.98 18.43
C ALA A 180 -17.28 -24.41 18.00
N VAL A 181 -18.24 -25.28 17.79
CA VAL A 181 -19.64 -24.97 17.56
C VAL A 181 -20.43 -25.45 18.77
N ALA A 182 -21.26 -24.58 19.33
CA ALA A 182 -22.09 -24.93 20.49
C ALA A 182 -23.14 -25.95 20.13
N ASP A 183 -23.43 -26.88 21.05
CA ASP A 183 -24.54 -27.83 20.89
C ASP A 183 -25.87 -27.10 20.70
N LEU A 184 -26.71 -27.63 19.85
CA LEU A 184 -28.04 -27.09 19.58
C LEU A 184 -29.13 -28.03 20.12
N ARG A 185 -30.25 -27.44 20.53
CA ARG A 185 -31.48 -28.17 20.86
C ARG A 185 -32.58 -27.65 19.94
N VAL A 186 -32.82 -28.33 18.85
CA VAL A 186 -33.70 -27.90 17.74
C VAL A 186 -34.41 -29.07 17.10
N ALA A 187 -35.50 -28.80 16.38
CA ALA A 187 -36.18 -29.79 15.56
C ALA A 187 -35.52 -29.90 14.16
N SER A 188 -34.93 -28.80 13.68
CA SER A 188 -34.26 -28.75 12.38
C SER A 188 -33.10 -27.77 12.45
N ILE A 189 -32.04 -28.05 11.72
CA ILE A 189 -30.94 -27.11 11.50
C ILE A 189 -31.22 -26.39 10.18
N LEU A 190 -31.48 -25.09 10.24
CA LEU A 190 -31.95 -24.32 9.06
C LEU A 190 -30.78 -23.95 8.14
N GLU A 191 -29.63 -23.57 8.70
CA GLU A 191 -28.46 -23.11 7.97
C GLU A 191 -27.22 -23.91 8.37
N CYS A 192 -26.22 -23.91 7.51
CA CYS A 192 -24.93 -24.58 7.77
C CYS A 192 -24.24 -23.97 8.98
N PRO A 193 -23.97 -24.70 10.06
CA PRO A 193 -23.24 -24.20 11.19
C PRO A 193 -21.82 -23.80 10.79
N GLU A 194 -21.41 -22.58 11.17
CA GLU A 194 -20.12 -22.04 10.83
C GLU A 194 -19.03 -22.59 11.76
N SER A 195 -17.92 -22.98 11.19
CA SER A 195 -16.68 -23.30 11.88
C SER A 195 -15.53 -22.92 10.95
N SER A 196 -14.42 -22.51 11.51
CA SER A 196 -13.22 -22.13 10.78
C SER A 196 -12.04 -23.00 11.20
N LYS A 197 -11.17 -23.32 10.26
CA LYS A 197 -9.91 -24.02 10.49
C LYS A 197 -8.85 -23.37 9.61
N GLU A 198 -7.78 -22.92 10.24
CA GLU A 198 -6.73 -22.19 9.57
C GLU A 198 -6.12 -23.01 8.42
N GLY A 199 -6.03 -22.42 7.24
CA GLY A 199 -5.56 -23.08 6.03
C GLY A 199 -6.53 -24.10 5.42
N TYR A 200 -7.77 -24.20 5.88
CA TYR A 200 -8.75 -25.14 5.38
C TYR A 200 -10.09 -24.46 5.11
N VAL A 201 -10.88 -25.04 4.23
CA VAL A 201 -12.26 -24.65 3.93
C VAL A 201 -13.18 -25.75 4.40
N LEU A 202 -14.26 -25.39 5.11
CA LEU A 202 -15.31 -26.32 5.52
C LEU A 202 -16.03 -26.84 4.27
N SER A 203 -15.87 -28.13 3.99
CA SER A 203 -16.56 -28.81 2.87
C SER A 203 -18.01 -29.16 3.19
N GLY A 204 -18.35 -29.22 4.47
CA GLY A 204 -19.68 -29.50 4.97
C GLY A 204 -19.69 -30.35 6.21
N TRP A 205 -20.92 -30.68 6.69
CA TRP A 205 -21.17 -31.52 7.86
C TRP A 205 -21.67 -32.90 7.46
N TYR A 206 -21.29 -33.90 8.22
CA TYR A 206 -21.51 -35.31 7.94
C TYR A 206 -22.09 -36.03 9.15
N LEU A 207 -22.92 -37.08 8.92
CA LEU A 207 -23.55 -37.88 9.96
C LEU A 207 -22.66 -38.97 10.53
N ASP A 208 -21.50 -39.19 9.99
CA ASP A 208 -20.60 -40.27 10.38
C ASP A 208 -19.13 -39.79 10.44
N ILE A 209 -18.37 -40.35 11.37
CA ILE A 209 -16.95 -40.05 11.56
C ILE A 209 -16.07 -40.37 10.34
N LYS A 210 -16.55 -41.28 9.45
CA LYS A 210 -15.85 -41.61 8.18
C LYS A 210 -16.08 -40.57 7.09
N LEU A 211 -16.91 -39.57 7.35
CA LEU A 211 -17.24 -38.47 6.43
C LEU A 211 -17.77 -38.97 5.08
N THR A 212 -18.65 -40.01 5.12
CA THR A 212 -19.25 -40.62 3.93
C THR A 212 -20.68 -40.20 3.69
N LYS A 213 -21.37 -39.67 4.72
CA LYS A 213 -22.79 -39.30 4.68
C LYS A 213 -22.97 -37.80 4.87
N PRO A 214 -22.81 -37.00 3.79
CA PRO A 214 -23.01 -35.57 3.89
C PRO A 214 -24.45 -35.21 4.16
N ILE A 215 -24.72 -34.07 4.78
CA ILE A 215 -26.06 -33.48 4.92
C ILE A 215 -26.12 -32.17 4.15
N SER A 216 -27.36 -31.82 3.78
CA SER A 216 -27.69 -30.50 3.24
C SER A 216 -28.65 -29.78 4.20
N PHE A 217 -28.65 -28.47 4.15
CA PHE A 217 -29.52 -27.63 4.98
C PHE A 217 -30.64 -27.03 4.13
N PRO A 218 -31.87 -26.89 4.70
CA PRO A 218 -32.27 -27.26 6.07
C PRO A 218 -32.26 -28.78 6.29
N TYR A 219 -31.82 -29.21 7.49
CA TYR A 219 -31.75 -30.61 7.88
C TYR A 219 -32.72 -30.91 9.04
N LYS A 220 -33.75 -31.73 8.81
CA LYS A 220 -34.72 -32.15 9.84
C LYS A 220 -34.14 -33.31 10.66
N LEU A 221 -34.17 -33.14 11.97
CA LEU A 221 -33.68 -34.15 12.91
C LEU A 221 -34.77 -35.20 13.21
N THR A 222 -34.37 -36.44 13.40
CA THR A 222 -35.21 -37.54 13.82
C THR A 222 -34.74 -38.20 15.11
N LYS A 223 -33.55 -37.84 15.60
CA LYS A 223 -32.90 -38.30 16.83
C LYS A 223 -31.77 -37.37 17.21
N ASN A 224 -31.27 -37.54 18.46
CA ASN A 224 -29.99 -36.91 18.87
C ASN A 224 -28.88 -37.31 17.91
N THR A 225 -28.10 -36.34 17.44
CA THR A 225 -27.17 -36.53 16.33
C THR A 225 -25.86 -35.82 16.61
N THR A 226 -24.75 -36.46 16.28
CA THR A 226 -23.43 -35.78 16.19
C THR A 226 -23.09 -35.53 14.74
N LEU A 227 -22.74 -34.31 14.42
CA LEU A 227 -22.29 -33.89 13.09
C LEU A 227 -20.76 -33.70 13.10
N TYR A 228 -20.13 -34.18 12.04
CA TYR A 228 -18.67 -34.16 11.86
C TYR A 228 -18.28 -33.24 10.74
N ALA A 229 -17.43 -32.26 11.03
CA ALA A 229 -16.93 -31.33 10.01
C ALA A 229 -15.94 -32.03 9.07
N LYS A 230 -16.10 -31.82 7.78
CA LYS A 230 -15.11 -32.20 6.76
C LYS A 230 -14.40 -30.96 6.24
N TRP A 231 -13.08 -31.02 6.28
CA TRP A 231 -12.20 -29.94 5.81
C TRP A 231 -11.50 -30.33 4.53
N VAL A 232 -11.35 -29.36 3.64
CA VAL A 232 -10.50 -29.46 2.46
C VAL A 232 -9.42 -28.37 2.54
N GLU A 233 -8.25 -28.68 2.03
CA GLU A 233 -7.13 -27.72 1.99
C GLU A 233 -7.53 -26.45 1.23
N SER A 234 -7.29 -25.30 1.83
CA SER A 234 -7.51 -24.01 1.18
C SER A 234 -6.57 -23.85 -0.02
N SER A 235 -7.08 -23.32 -1.12
CA SER A 235 -6.26 -22.94 -2.28
C SER A 235 -5.56 -21.59 -2.12
N ASN A 236 -5.93 -20.83 -1.10
CA ASN A 236 -5.55 -19.42 -0.93
C ASN A 236 -4.83 -19.18 0.40
N THR A 237 -4.08 -20.17 0.87
CA THR A 237 -3.22 -20.01 2.05
C THR A 237 -2.01 -19.15 1.69
N LYS A 238 -1.77 -18.12 2.46
CA LYS A 238 -0.69 -17.16 2.24
C LYS A 238 0.66 -17.77 2.53
N TYR A 239 1.67 -17.34 1.79
CA TYR A 239 3.09 -17.54 2.10
C TYR A 239 3.89 -16.34 1.63
N THR A 240 5.05 -16.13 2.21
CA THR A 240 5.91 -14.98 1.90
C THR A 240 7.16 -15.45 1.17
N VAL A 241 7.59 -14.70 0.16
CA VAL A 241 8.90 -14.86 -0.47
C VAL A 241 9.74 -13.64 -0.09
N GLU A 242 10.89 -13.88 0.55
CA GLU A 242 11.86 -12.85 0.93
C GLU A 242 13.06 -12.87 0.00
N TYR A 243 13.49 -11.71 -0.45
CA TYR A 243 14.60 -11.54 -1.37
C TYR A 243 15.78 -10.86 -0.67
N TYR A 244 16.97 -11.46 -0.82
CA TYR A 244 18.20 -11.02 -0.17
C TYR A 244 19.31 -10.83 -1.19
N GLN A 245 20.01 -9.71 -1.17
CA GLN A 245 21.15 -9.45 -2.03
C GLN A 245 22.45 -9.51 -1.24
N GLN A 246 23.49 -10.09 -1.87
CA GLN A 246 24.83 -10.15 -1.33
C GLN A 246 25.39 -8.75 -1.08
N ASP A 247 25.95 -8.51 0.09
CA ASP A 247 26.60 -7.27 0.46
C ASP A 247 27.93 -7.05 -0.27
N THR A 248 28.48 -5.85 -0.18
CA THR A 248 29.77 -5.50 -0.81
C THR A 248 30.97 -6.24 -0.19
N ASN A 249 30.80 -6.83 1.00
CA ASN A 249 31.79 -7.69 1.64
C ASN A 249 31.86 -9.10 1.02
N LEU A 250 30.93 -9.46 0.12
CA LEU A 250 30.80 -10.73 -0.57
C LEU A 250 30.55 -11.96 0.35
N ILE A 251 30.14 -11.72 1.59
CA ILE A 251 29.95 -12.77 2.63
C ILE A 251 28.53 -12.78 3.13
N THR A 252 27.99 -11.61 3.47
CA THR A 252 26.65 -11.45 4.05
C THR A 252 25.62 -11.03 2.99
N TYR A 253 24.34 -11.18 3.35
CA TYR A 253 23.21 -10.82 2.49
C TYR A 253 22.26 -9.93 3.28
N SER A 254 21.86 -8.85 2.67
CA SER A 254 20.87 -7.93 3.21
C SER A 254 19.50 -8.17 2.59
N PHE A 255 18.47 -8.07 3.43
CA PHE A 255 17.07 -8.09 3.00
C PHE A 255 16.80 -6.91 2.06
N VAL A 256 16.10 -7.17 0.97
CA VAL A 256 15.72 -6.16 -0.02
C VAL A 256 14.23 -5.88 0.04
N GLU A 257 13.45 -6.93 -0.13
CA GLU A 257 12.00 -6.85 -0.17
C GLU A 257 11.36 -8.22 0.07
N SER A 258 10.06 -8.22 0.32
CA SER A 258 9.27 -9.44 0.37
C SER A 258 7.98 -9.29 -0.41
N GLU A 259 7.40 -10.41 -0.81
CA GLU A 259 6.14 -10.47 -1.53
C GLU A 259 5.29 -11.62 -1.00
N ASN A 260 3.99 -11.35 -0.83
CA ASN A 260 3.03 -12.34 -0.39
C ASN A 260 2.38 -13.03 -1.59
N PHE A 261 2.29 -14.32 -1.52
CA PHE A 261 1.64 -15.18 -2.49
C PHE A 261 0.60 -16.05 -1.82
N GLU A 262 -0.23 -16.68 -2.63
CA GLU A 262 -1.21 -17.64 -2.17
C GLU A 262 -0.99 -18.98 -2.87
N GLY A 263 -1.26 -20.05 -2.13
CA GLY A 263 -1.15 -21.39 -2.66
C GLY A 263 -1.99 -22.38 -1.86
N LYS A 264 -2.04 -23.61 -2.33
CA LYS A 264 -2.80 -24.67 -1.65
C LYS A 264 -2.06 -25.11 -0.40
N THR A 265 -2.76 -25.17 0.73
CA THR A 265 -2.23 -25.72 2.00
C THR A 265 -1.59 -27.09 1.77
N ASN A 266 -0.50 -27.37 2.45
CA ASN A 266 0.29 -28.61 2.34
C ASN A 266 0.98 -28.86 0.99
N SER A 267 0.72 -28.05 -0.04
CA SER A 267 1.49 -28.14 -1.30
C SER A 267 2.81 -27.38 -1.21
N LEU A 268 3.71 -27.60 -2.16
CA LEU A 268 4.90 -26.79 -2.29
C LEU A 268 4.53 -25.39 -2.81
N SER A 269 5.26 -24.38 -2.30
CA SER A 269 5.20 -23.02 -2.81
C SER A 269 5.59 -22.96 -4.29
N ASN A 270 5.30 -21.85 -4.96
CA ASN A 270 5.74 -21.61 -6.34
C ASN A 270 6.52 -20.29 -6.41
N ALA A 271 7.48 -20.16 -5.50
CA ALA A 271 8.37 -19.00 -5.45
C ALA A 271 9.23 -18.91 -6.72
N ARG A 272 9.44 -17.71 -7.20
CA ARG A 272 10.26 -17.44 -8.39
C ARG A 272 11.30 -16.37 -8.09
N ALA A 273 12.47 -16.54 -8.69
CA ALA A 273 13.48 -15.51 -8.65
C ALA A 273 13.01 -14.27 -9.44
N ARG A 274 13.32 -13.09 -8.90
CA ARG A 274 13.18 -11.80 -9.58
C ARG A 274 14.48 -11.45 -10.32
N ASN A 275 14.37 -10.53 -11.26
CA ASN A 275 15.55 -10.01 -11.95
C ASN A 275 16.04 -8.75 -11.26
N TYR A 276 17.25 -8.79 -10.72
CA TYR A 276 17.95 -7.64 -10.18
C TYR A 276 19.17 -7.30 -11.03
N ASN A 277 19.29 -6.03 -11.39
CA ASN A 277 20.42 -5.57 -12.18
C ASN A 277 21.75 -5.80 -11.43
N GLY A 278 22.67 -6.52 -12.04
CA GLY A 278 23.97 -6.83 -11.46
C GLY A 278 23.99 -7.97 -10.45
N PHE A 279 22.90 -8.74 -10.36
CA PHE A 279 22.80 -9.90 -9.49
C PHE A 279 22.20 -11.10 -10.22
N HIS A 280 22.50 -12.29 -9.75
CA HIS A 280 21.88 -13.54 -10.17
C HIS A 280 21.40 -14.33 -8.94
N ALA A 281 20.24 -14.98 -9.10
CA ALA A 281 19.69 -15.79 -8.02
C ALA A 281 20.52 -17.06 -7.83
N LYS A 282 20.72 -17.42 -6.57
CA LYS A 282 21.21 -18.75 -6.19
C LYS A 282 20.09 -19.77 -6.31
N ASP A 283 20.45 -21.03 -6.39
CA ASP A 283 19.48 -22.11 -6.28
C ASP A 283 18.78 -22.06 -4.92
N PHE A 284 17.47 -22.22 -4.93
CA PHE A 284 16.63 -22.25 -3.73
C PHE A 284 15.56 -23.32 -3.85
N SER A 285 15.06 -23.77 -2.71
CA SER A 285 14.03 -24.81 -2.65
C SER A 285 12.66 -24.21 -2.36
N GLN A 286 11.63 -24.83 -2.91
CA GLN A 286 10.26 -24.55 -2.56
C GLN A 286 9.96 -25.10 -1.15
N ALA A 287 9.17 -24.38 -0.38
CA ALA A 287 8.74 -24.79 0.94
C ALA A 287 7.30 -25.32 0.91
N LYS A 288 6.96 -26.22 1.83
CA LYS A 288 5.59 -26.65 2.05
C LYS A 288 4.79 -25.50 2.68
N ILE A 289 3.61 -25.20 2.14
CA ILE A 289 2.73 -24.13 2.62
C ILE A 289 2.03 -24.62 3.88
N GLU A 290 2.39 -24.06 5.02
CA GLU A 290 1.77 -24.35 6.32
C GLU A 290 0.41 -23.66 6.41
N ALA A 291 -0.52 -24.30 7.13
CA ALA A 291 -1.91 -23.89 7.22
C ALA A 291 -2.09 -22.47 7.81
N ASP A 292 -1.20 -22.09 8.73
CA ASP A 292 -1.20 -20.80 9.42
C ASP A 292 -0.65 -19.63 8.59
N GLY A 293 -0.23 -19.87 7.34
CA GLY A 293 0.33 -18.84 6.49
C GLY A 293 1.75 -18.37 6.88
N SER A 294 2.41 -19.05 7.80
CA SER A 294 3.73 -18.66 8.30
C SER A 294 4.90 -19.01 7.38
N THR A 295 4.63 -19.71 6.26
CA THR A 295 5.66 -20.18 5.34
C THR A 295 6.44 -19.03 4.72
N ILE A 296 7.77 -19.09 4.84
CA ILE A 296 8.70 -18.13 4.21
C ILE A 296 9.66 -18.89 3.30
N VAL A 297 9.76 -18.44 2.04
CA VAL A 297 10.77 -18.89 1.09
C VAL A 297 11.80 -17.78 0.92
N LYS A 298 13.07 -18.08 1.16
CA LYS A 298 14.17 -17.10 1.02
C LYS A 298 14.91 -17.32 -0.30
N VAL A 299 15.03 -16.26 -1.08
CA VAL A 299 15.76 -16.25 -2.34
C VAL A 299 16.97 -15.33 -2.21
N TYR A 300 18.16 -15.89 -2.30
CA TYR A 300 19.41 -15.17 -2.20
C TYR A 300 20.01 -14.89 -3.58
N TYR A 301 20.63 -13.74 -3.72
CA TYR A 301 21.24 -13.27 -4.98
C TYR A 301 22.71 -12.94 -4.74
N ASP A 302 23.57 -13.58 -5.52
CA ASP A 302 24.99 -13.22 -5.55
C ASP A 302 25.20 -12.05 -6.52
N ARG A 303 26.22 -11.22 -6.23
CA ARG A 303 26.68 -10.17 -7.14
C ARG A 303 27.28 -10.79 -8.38
N ASN A 304 26.89 -10.29 -9.54
CA ASN A 304 27.49 -10.71 -10.80
C ASN A 304 28.98 -10.39 -10.77
N LYS A 305 29.79 -11.37 -11.15
CA LYS A 305 31.24 -11.24 -11.27
C LYS A 305 31.62 -11.15 -12.74
N TYR A 306 32.62 -10.33 -13.03
CA TYR A 306 33.19 -10.20 -14.36
C TYR A 306 34.71 -10.15 -14.28
N THR A 307 35.37 -10.48 -15.39
CA THR A 307 36.83 -10.54 -15.46
C THR A 307 37.37 -9.45 -16.37
N VAL A 308 38.32 -8.68 -15.88
CA VAL A 308 39.09 -7.73 -16.69
C VAL A 308 40.36 -8.40 -17.14
N CYS A 309 40.53 -8.47 -18.47
CA CYS A 309 41.74 -8.93 -19.14
C CYS A 309 42.52 -7.72 -19.66
N PHE A 310 43.82 -7.67 -19.36
CA PHE A 310 44.71 -6.59 -19.76
C PHE A 310 45.47 -7.03 -21.04
N ASN A 311 45.39 -6.19 -22.10
CA ASN A 311 46.05 -6.41 -23.38
C ASN A 311 47.20 -5.39 -23.55
N PRO A 312 48.42 -5.85 -23.89
CA PRO A 312 49.58 -4.96 -24.03
C PRO A 312 49.48 -4.02 -25.23
N ASN A 313 48.60 -4.24 -26.20
CA ASN A 313 48.39 -3.39 -27.38
C ASN A 313 49.70 -2.88 -28.01
N GLY A 314 50.51 -3.81 -28.49
CA GLY A 314 51.83 -3.55 -29.08
C GLY A 314 52.96 -3.34 -28.04
N GLY A 315 52.65 -3.48 -26.76
CA GLY A 315 53.68 -3.59 -25.71
C GLY A 315 54.10 -5.06 -25.48
N THR A 316 55.00 -5.24 -24.53
CA THR A 316 55.56 -6.54 -24.09
C THR A 316 55.29 -6.74 -22.60
N GLY A 317 55.35 -8.00 -22.14
CA GLY A 317 55.09 -8.38 -20.76
C GLY A 317 53.78 -9.13 -20.60
N THR A 318 53.40 -9.49 -19.39
CA THR A 318 52.17 -10.23 -19.05
C THR A 318 51.51 -9.59 -17.84
N MET A 319 50.18 -9.63 -17.82
CA MET A 319 49.38 -9.24 -16.65
C MET A 319 48.31 -10.30 -16.41
N SER A 320 48.14 -10.68 -15.15
CA SER A 320 47.04 -11.60 -14.78
C SER A 320 45.70 -10.92 -14.89
N ASN A 321 44.69 -11.66 -15.31
CA ASN A 321 43.32 -11.22 -15.25
C ASN A 321 42.92 -10.81 -13.83
N GLN A 322 41.91 -9.96 -13.73
CA GLN A 322 41.41 -9.45 -12.45
C GLN A 322 39.90 -9.62 -12.38
N THR A 323 39.42 -10.26 -11.29
CA THR A 323 37.99 -10.44 -11.06
C THR A 323 37.42 -9.23 -10.33
N PHE A 324 36.26 -8.79 -10.75
CA PHE A 324 35.47 -7.71 -10.19
C PHE A 324 34.05 -8.19 -9.90
N TYR A 325 33.38 -7.54 -8.98
CA TYR A 325 32.00 -7.79 -8.62
C TYR A 325 31.15 -6.52 -8.79
N TYR A 326 29.95 -6.69 -9.29
CA TYR A 326 29.01 -5.57 -9.45
C TYR A 326 28.78 -4.84 -8.11
N GLY A 327 28.83 -3.51 -8.11
CA GLY A 327 28.63 -2.68 -6.92
C GLY A 327 29.80 -2.68 -5.93
N VAL A 328 30.93 -3.32 -6.27
CA VAL A 328 32.17 -3.29 -5.47
C VAL A 328 33.23 -2.51 -6.23
N SER A 329 33.68 -1.39 -5.67
CA SER A 329 34.76 -0.61 -6.24
C SER A 329 36.10 -1.30 -6.01
N GLN A 330 36.95 -1.30 -7.01
CA GLN A 330 38.28 -1.91 -6.95
C GLN A 330 39.24 -1.20 -7.89
N ASN A 331 40.50 -1.07 -7.48
CA ASN A 331 41.51 -0.49 -8.35
C ASN A 331 41.91 -1.49 -9.46
N LEU A 332 42.04 -0.97 -10.69
CA LEU A 332 42.68 -1.72 -11.76
C LEU A 332 44.11 -2.09 -11.34
N ARG A 333 44.59 -3.26 -11.78
CA ARG A 333 45.99 -3.63 -11.57
C ARG A 333 46.88 -2.59 -12.18
N LYS A 334 47.96 -2.25 -11.45
CA LYS A 334 49.04 -1.39 -11.97
C LYS A 334 49.63 -2.02 -13.24
N ASN A 335 49.84 -1.19 -14.25
CA ASN A 335 50.42 -1.62 -15.50
C ASN A 335 51.82 -2.22 -15.28
N SER A 336 52.06 -3.40 -15.83
CA SER A 336 53.37 -4.06 -15.92
C SER A 336 53.85 -4.29 -17.34
N PHE A 337 53.07 -3.86 -18.34
CA PHE A 337 53.55 -3.86 -19.73
C PHE A 337 54.55 -2.74 -19.96
N SER A 338 55.44 -3.00 -20.92
CA SER A 338 56.38 -2.00 -21.41
C SER A 338 56.35 -1.92 -22.93
N ARG A 339 56.69 -0.75 -23.48
CA ARG A 339 56.83 -0.55 -24.91
C ARG A 339 58.00 0.35 -25.16
N ASN A 340 58.97 -0.12 -25.94
CA ASN A 340 60.20 0.65 -26.17
C ASN A 340 59.88 2.02 -26.79
N SER A 341 60.47 3.10 -26.21
CA SER A 341 60.28 4.50 -26.61
C SER A 341 58.85 5.04 -26.44
N TYR A 342 57.99 4.36 -25.68
CA TYR A 342 56.64 4.80 -25.39
C TYR A 342 56.40 4.87 -23.88
N SER A 343 55.56 5.79 -23.48
CA SER A 343 55.03 5.86 -22.13
C SER A 343 53.61 5.36 -22.08
N PHE A 344 53.26 4.64 -21.01
CA PHE A 344 51.91 4.17 -20.79
C PHE A 344 51.00 5.35 -20.45
N LEU A 345 49.90 5.52 -21.21
CA LEU A 345 48.91 6.56 -21.01
C LEU A 345 47.79 6.14 -20.06
N GLY A 346 47.43 4.86 -20.10
CA GLY A 346 46.27 4.33 -19.40
C GLY A 346 45.61 3.23 -20.21
N TRP A 347 44.38 2.90 -19.83
CA TRP A 347 43.61 1.82 -20.41
C TRP A 347 42.45 2.31 -21.28
N SER A 348 42.10 1.59 -22.31
CA SER A 348 40.91 1.79 -23.14
C SER A 348 40.17 0.50 -23.37
N THR A 349 38.89 0.59 -23.74
CA THR A 349 38.06 -0.56 -24.09
C THR A 349 38.25 -1.03 -25.52
N SER A 350 39.05 -0.35 -26.31
CA SER A 350 39.48 -0.78 -27.65
C SER A 350 40.92 -0.41 -27.92
N GLU A 351 41.54 -1.05 -28.93
CA GLU A 351 42.95 -0.85 -29.31
C GLU A 351 43.27 0.58 -29.75
N THR A 352 42.33 1.21 -30.43
CA THR A 352 42.52 2.51 -31.09
C THR A 352 41.84 3.69 -30.44
N SER A 353 40.98 3.44 -29.43
CA SER A 353 40.28 4.52 -28.75
C SER A 353 41.21 5.28 -27.79
N ALA A 354 40.84 6.53 -27.51
CA ALA A 354 41.53 7.31 -26.51
C ALA A 354 41.48 6.63 -25.11
N LYS A 355 42.42 6.94 -24.28
CA LYS A 355 42.49 6.52 -22.87
C LYS A 355 41.14 6.77 -22.18
N LYS A 356 40.61 5.75 -21.53
CA LYS A 356 39.39 5.84 -20.72
C LYS A 356 39.66 5.77 -19.22
N TYR A 357 40.66 4.97 -18.83
CA TYR A 357 41.04 4.79 -17.43
C TYR A 357 42.53 5.08 -17.24
N THR A 358 42.89 5.66 -16.11
CA THR A 358 44.29 5.88 -15.69
C THR A 358 44.87 4.58 -15.12
N ASP A 359 46.20 4.57 -14.89
CA ASP A 359 46.86 3.45 -14.22
C ASP A 359 46.37 3.32 -12.77
N SER A 360 46.00 2.09 -12.38
CA SER A 360 45.49 1.78 -11.03
C SER A 360 44.23 2.56 -10.65
N GLU A 361 43.46 3.02 -11.63
CA GLU A 361 42.20 3.74 -11.37
C GLU A 361 41.22 2.88 -10.58
N ASN A 362 40.56 3.49 -9.61
CA ASN A 362 39.45 2.86 -8.91
C ASN A 362 38.21 2.87 -9.78
N VAL A 363 37.71 1.68 -10.14
CA VAL A 363 36.58 1.53 -11.04
C VAL A 363 35.42 0.82 -10.37
N LEU A 364 34.22 1.13 -10.82
CA LEU A 364 32.97 0.58 -10.32
C LEU A 364 32.09 0.19 -11.51
N ASN A 365 31.51 -1.00 -11.46
CA ASN A 365 30.46 -1.43 -12.40
C ASN A 365 30.86 -1.34 -13.88
N LEU A 366 32.02 -1.89 -14.26
CA LEU A 366 32.40 -1.99 -15.66
C LEU A 366 31.46 -2.90 -16.44
N SER A 367 30.79 -3.84 -15.77
CA SER A 367 29.70 -4.66 -16.30
C SER A 367 28.66 -4.97 -15.19
N ASN A 368 27.42 -5.18 -15.61
CA ASN A 368 26.34 -5.72 -14.79
C ASN A 368 26.02 -7.19 -15.10
N ARG A 369 26.74 -7.82 -16.06
CA ARG A 369 26.49 -9.19 -16.50
C ARG A 369 27.45 -10.15 -15.84
N ASP A 370 26.95 -11.31 -15.43
CA ASP A 370 27.77 -12.37 -14.85
C ASP A 370 28.64 -13.06 -15.91
N GLY A 371 29.85 -13.44 -15.49
CA GLY A 371 30.80 -14.22 -16.30
C GLY A 371 31.42 -13.48 -17.50
N VAL A 372 31.10 -12.22 -17.73
CA VAL A 372 31.60 -11.48 -18.89
C VAL A 372 33.10 -11.15 -18.76
N ILE A 373 33.80 -11.16 -19.88
CA ILE A 373 35.20 -10.74 -20.00
C ILE A 373 35.23 -9.34 -20.61
N ILE A 374 35.93 -8.42 -19.95
CA ILE A 374 36.18 -7.06 -20.42
C ILE A 374 37.65 -6.94 -20.77
N ASN A 375 37.95 -6.65 -22.01
CA ASN A 375 39.31 -6.39 -22.45
C ASN A 375 39.65 -4.91 -22.27
N LEU A 376 40.74 -4.63 -21.58
CA LEU A 376 41.34 -3.31 -21.47
C LEU A 376 42.67 -3.31 -22.20
N TYR A 377 42.80 -2.42 -23.14
CA TYR A 377 43.97 -2.28 -24.03
C TYR A 377 44.84 -1.13 -23.54
N ALA A 378 46.12 -1.41 -23.35
CA ALA A 378 47.10 -0.40 -23.03
C ALA A 378 47.17 0.68 -24.12
N GLN A 379 47.05 1.92 -23.72
CA GLN A 379 47.25 3.06 -24.61
C GLN A 379 48.65 3.62 -24.40
N TRP A 380 49.32 3.89 -25.50
CA TRP A 380 50.72 4.29 -25.47
C TRP A 380 50.90 5.65 -26.10
N PHE A 381 51.73 6.49 -25.43
CA PHE A 381 52.20 7.75 -25.96
C PHE A 381 53.63 7.58 -26.50
N ALA A 382 53.86 7.93 -27.78
CA ALA A 382 55.17 7.88 -28.36
C ALA A 382 56.04 9.02 -27.77
N GLY A 383 56.76 8.70 -26.73
CA GLY A 383 57.59 9.68 -26.00
C GLY A 383 57.53 9.47 -24.47
N SER A 384 58.02 10.45 -23.76
CA SER A 384 58.06 10.49 -22.28
C SER A 384 56.87 11.30 -21.71
N ILE A 385 56.19 10.75 -20.73
CA ILE A 385 55.22 11.48 -19.91
C ILE A 385 55.85 11.76 -18.55
N VAL A 386 55.91 13.01 -18.18
CA VAL A 386 56.53 13.49 -16.93
C VAL A 386 55.60 14.45 -16.17
N ASN A 387 55.79 14.57 -14.90
CA ASN A 387 55.18 15.59 -14.05
C ASN A 387 56.26 16.34 -13.24
N ALA A 388 55.94 17.35 -12.47
CA ALA A 388 56.89 18.15 -11.73
C ALA A 388 57.85 17.31 -10.87
N SER A 389 57.41 16.21 -10.28
CA SER A 389 58.27 15.36 -9.44
C SER A 389 59.19 14.41 -10.23
N THR A 390 58.85 14.08 -11.47
CA THR A 390 59.54 13.10 -12.31
C THR A 390 60.45 13.74 -13.37
N ILE A 391 60.33 15.04 -13.67
CA ILE A 391 61.18 15.77 -14.62
C ILE A 391 62.67 15.59 -14.28
N LYS A 392 63.04 15.60 -13.01
CA LYS A 392 64.41 15.37 -12.54
C LYS A 392 65.05 14.07 -13.05
N ASN A 393 64.22 13.05 -13.29
CA ASN A 393 64.64 11.74 -13.76
C ASN A 393 64.74 11.67 -15.29
N LEU A 394 64.35 12.73 -16.01
CA LEU A 394 64.41 12.78 -17.46
C LEU A 394 65.86 12.87 -17.94
N ASP A 395 66.31 11.90 -18.69
CA ASP A 395 67.62 11.88 -19.34
C ASP A 395 67.47 11.94 -20.87
N LEU A 396 67.69 13.11 -21.46
CA LEU A 396 67.55 13.37 -22.87
C LEU A 396 68.90 13.23 -23.63
N SER A 397 70.00 13.00 -22.92
CA SER A 397 71.32 12.84 -23.53
C SER A 397 71.52 11.52 -24.29
N LYS A 398 70.68 10.55 -23.93
CA LYS A 398 70.71 9.17 -24.53
C LYS A 398 69.72 8.97 -25.65
N LEU A 399 69.07 10.01 -26.11
CA LEU A 399 68.12 9.88 -27.23
C LEU A 399 68.84 9.46 -28.51
N THR A 400 68.18 8.60 -29.28
CA THR A 400 68.66 8.10 -30.58
C THR A 400 67.83 8.62 -31.76
N ALA A 401 66.75 9.35 -31.45
CA ALA A 401 65.82 9.93 -32.43
C ALA A 401 65.09 11.14 -31.81
N ALA A 402 64.34 11.85 -32.65
CA ALA A 402 63.44 12.91 -32.17
C ALA A 402 62.46 12.34 -31.14
N HIS A 403 62.21 13.09 -30.09
CA HIS A 403 61.48 12.62 -28.94
C HIS A 403 60.40 13.63 -28.48
N THR A 404 59.26 13.11 -28.09
CA THR A 404 58.17 13.93 -27.52
C THR A 404 58.17 13.83 -26.01
N ILE A 405 58.09 14.96 -25.34
CA ILE A 405 57.94 15.07 -23.89
C ILE A 405 56.58 15.67 -23.64
N LYS A 406 55.70 14.91 -22.98
CA LYS A 406 54.42 15.39 -22.50
C LYS A 406 54.48 15.62 -21.00
N VAL A 407 54.16 16.84 -20.57
CA VAL A 407 54.11 17.21 -19.17
C VAL A 407 52.67 17.23 -18.71
N ILE A 408 52.39 16.61 -17.57
CA ILE A 408 51.03 16.50 -17.02
C ILE A 408 50.97 17.01 -15.57
N GLY A 409 49.81 17.48 -15.17
CA GLY A 409 49.54 17.92 -13.80
C GLY A 409 50.06 19.32 -13.46
N PRO A 410 50.10 19.68 -12.17
CA PRO A 410 50.47 21.00 -11.74
C PRO A 410 51.99 21.25 -11.94
N ILE A 411 52.32 22.38 -12.58
CA ILE A 411 53.71 22.84 -12.78
C ILE A 411 53.86 24.31 -12.46
N SER A 412 55.09 24.71 -12.13
CA SER A 412 55.45 26.08 -11.82
C SER A 412 56.53 26.59 -12.79
N SER A 413 56.89 27.88 -12.72
CA SER A 413 58.01 28.44 -13.43
C SER A 413 59.34 27.75 -13.10
N GLY A 414 59.52 27.26 -11.84
CA GLY A 414 60.70 26.47 -11.45
C GLY A 414 60.72 25.12 -12.19
N THR A 415 59.59 24.48 -12.37
CA THR A 415 59.44 23.24 -13.17
C THR A 415 59.80 23.48 -14.64
N ILE A 416 59.42 24.63 -15.22
CA ILE A 416 59.78 25.01 -16.58
C ILE A 416 61.31 25.22 -16.70
N SER A 417 61.95 25.83 -15.70
CA SER A 417 63.39 25.99 -15.69
C SER A 417 64.17 24.68 -15.67
N GLU A 418 63.71 23.72 -14.84
CA GLU A 418 64.29 22.38 -14.79
C GLU A 418 64.12 21.64 -16.14
N LEU A 419 62.90 21.69 -16.72
CA LEU A 419 62.62 21.11 -18.03
C LEU A 419 63.49 21.71 -19.14
N SER A 420 63.63 23.02 -19.14
CA SER A 420 64.51 23.76 -20.04
C SER A 420 65.95 23.28 -19.91
N THR A 421 66.46 23.11 -18.68
CA THR A 421 67.79 22.54 -18.44
C THR A 421 67.95 21.14 -19.02
N LYS A 422 66.94 20.24 -18.85
CA LYS A 422 66.98 18.91 -19.45
C LYS A 422 67.01 18.95 -20.96
N ILE A 423 66.24 19.84 -21.60
CA ILE A 423 66.20 20.01 -23.07
C ILE A 423 67.55 20.50 -23.62
N ALA A 424 68.35 21.27 -22.83
CA ALA A 424 69.65 21.71 -23.23
C ALA A 424 70.65 20.57 -23.54
N TYR A 425 70.47 19.42 -22.91
CA TYR A 425 71.29 18.22 -23.10
C TYR A 425 70.78 17.27 -24.17
N ALA A 426 69.68 17.62 -24.84
CA ALA A 426 69.11 16.76 -25.86
C ALA A 426 69.90 16.84 -27.19
N ASN A 427 70.33 15.70 -27.70
CA ASN A 427 71.02 15.59 -28.97
C ASN A 427 70.14 15.53 -30.20
N TYR A 428 68.83 15.36 -29.97
CA TYR A 428 67.78 15.21 -31.00
C TYR A 428 66.68 16.23 -30.78
N LYS A 429 65.85 16.41 -31.82
CA LYS A 429 64.73 17.32 -31.78
C LYS A 429 63.71 16.91 -30.71
N ILE A 430 63.30 17.86 -29.91
CA ILE A 430 62.32 17.68 -28.84
C ILE A 430 61.00 18.37 -29.20
N SER A 431 59.92 17.60 -29.12
CA SER A 431 58.55 18.11 -29.12
C SER A 431 58.04 18.20 -27.67
N LEU A 432 57.77 19.40 -27.18
CA LEU A 432 57.29 19.63 -25.81
C LEU A 432 55.79 19.88 -25.79
N ASP A 433 55.04 19.01 -25.16
CA ASP A 433 53.61 19.15 -24.98
C ASP A 433 53.27 19.50 -23.51
N LEU A 434 52.80 20.73 -23.32
CA LEU A 434 52.35 21.24 -22.02
C LEU A 434 50.82 21.34 -21.92
N SER A 435 50.09 20.83 -22.89
CA SER A 435 48.64 21.00 -23.01
C SER A 435 47.82 20.48 -21.80
N GLU A 436 48.35 19.43 -21.13
CA GLU A 436 47.71 18.81 -19.95
C GLU A 436 48.34 19.30 -18.62
N THR A 437 49.10 20.39 -18.65
CA THR A 437 49.58 21.01 -17.40
C THR A 437 48.52 21.90 -16.77
N THR A 438 48.55 21.96 -15.46
CA THR A 438 47.71 22.88 -14.67
C THR A 438 48.60 23.84 -13.87
N GLY A 439 48.11 25.07 -13.60
CA GLY A 439 48.83 26.07 -12.83
C GLY A 439 49.92 26.79 -13.59
N LEU A 440 50.25 26.42 -14.84
CA LEU A 440 51.18 27.18 -15.66
C LEU A 440 50.47 28.39 -16.25
N VAL A 441 50.72 29.55 -15.65
CA VAL A 441 50.16 30.84 -16.05
C VAL A 441 51.17 31.65 -16.84
N ASP A 442 52.45 31.53 -16.48
CA ASP A 442 53.53 32.37 -16.99
C ASP A 442 54.75 31.56 -17.45
N ILE A 443 55.28 31.87 -18.60
CA ILE A 443 56.64 31.48 -19.01
C ILE A 443 57.53 32.71 -18.83
N VAL A 444 58.49 32.58 -17.93
CA VAL A 444 59.37 33.73 -17.55
C VAL A 444 60.32 34.13 -18.66
N ASP A 445 60.93 35.31 -18.52
CA ASP A 445 61.95 35.81 -19.45
C ASP A 445 63.09 34.79 -19.65
N SER A 446 63.47 34.56 -20.89
CA SER A 446 64.56 33.66 -21.30
C SER A 446 64.37 32.18 -20.90
N ALA A 447 63.21 31.76 -20.52
CA ALA A 447 62.94 30.42 -19.98
C ALA A 447 63.48 29.26 -20.82
N PHE A 448 63.41 29.33 -22.15
CA PHE A 448 63.93 28.35 -23.10
C PHE A 448 64.99 28.92 -24.03
N SER A 449 65.57 30.08 -23.68
CA SER A 449 66.59 30.71 -24.49
C SER A 449 67.77 29.75 -24.76
N GLY A 450 68.22 29.66 -26.04
CA GLY A 450 69.29 28.77 -26.48
C GLY A 450 68.95 27.27 -26.51
N ARG A 451 67.71 26.89 -26.36
CA ARG A 451 67.26 25.46 -26.44
C ARG A 451 67.11 25.07 -27.88
N ARG A 452 68.22 24.88 -28.59
CA ARG A 452 68.28 24.64 -30.03
C ARG A 452 67.56 23.32 -30.43
N SER A 453 67.57 22.31 -29.58
CA SER A 453 66.89 21.06 -29.79
C SER A 453 65.36 21.15 -29.71
N LEU A 454 64.76 22.20 -29.10
CA LEU A 454 63.33 22.39 -29.04
C LEU A 454 62.75 22.64 -30.44
N ALA A 455 61.95 21.68 -30.95
CA ALA A 455 61.38 21.72 -32.30
C ALA A 455 59.90 22.13 -32.33
N THR A 456 59.14 21.68 -31.36
CA THR A 456 57.72 22.07 -31.19
C THR A 456 57.39 22.30 -29.73
N ILE A 457 56.42 23.20 -29.51
CA ILE A 457 55.83 23.39 -28.18
C ILE A 457 54.33 23.54 -28.29
N ILE A 458 53.60 22.91 -27.35
CA ILE A 458 52.15 23.07 -27.21
C ILE A 458 51.89 23.68 -25.84
N PHE A 459 51.30 24.85 -25.83
CA PHE A 459 50.98 25.59 -24.62
C PHE A 459 49.61 25.20 -24.03
N PRO A 460 49.46 25.21 -22.69
CA PRO A 460 48.17 24.96 -22.06
C PRO A 460 47.24 26.18 -22.18
N SER A 461 45.95 25.93 -22.05
CA SER A 461 44.92 26.99 -22.07
C SER A 461 45.00 27.96 -20.87
N SER A 462 45.67 27.54 -19.80
CA SER A 462 45.92 28.35 -18.59
C SER A 462 46.97 29.45 -18.81
N LEU A 463 47.81 29.35 -19.85
CA LEU A 463 48.88 30.29 -20.08
C LEU A 463 48.34 31.71 -20.32
N ARG A 464 48.94 32.70 -19.68
CA ARG A 464 48.56 34.13 -19.78
C ARG A 464 49.69 35.01 -20.25
N THR A 465 50.96 34.67 -19.90
CA THR A 465 52.10 35.49 -20.33
C THR A 465 53.27 34.65 -20.82
N ILE A 466 54.02 35.18 -21.78
CA ILE A 466 55.31 34.68 -22.22
C ILE A 466 56.32 35.85 -22.15
N GLY A 467 57.33 35.62 -21.37
CA GLY A 467 58.39 36.64 -21.12
C GLY A 467 59.25 36.95 -22.35
N LYS A 468 59.99 38.03 -22.25
CA LYS A 468 60.90 38.48 -23.30
C LYS A 468 61.98 37.44 -23.50
N MET A 469 62.42 37.26 -24.77
CA MET A 469 63.45 36.31 -25.15
C MET A 469 63.25 34.87 -24.66
N ALA A 470 62.03 34.53 -24.26
CA ALA A 470 61.67 33.20 -23.67
C ALA A 470 62.14 32.05 -24.57
N PHE A 471 62.15 32.22 -25.88
CA PHE A 471 62.54 31.23 -26.89
C PHE A 471 63.64 31.74 -27.84
N TYR A 472 64.38 32.76 -27.44
CA TYR A 472 65.52 33.28 -28.22
C TYR A 472 66.50 32.17 -28.55
N ASP A 473 67.06 32.15 -29.78
CA ASP A 473 67.96 31.09 -30.27
C ASP A 473 67.48 29.66 -30.14
N CYS A 474 66.15 29.44 -30.15
CA CYS A 474 65.50 28.11 -30.32
C CYS A 474 65.49 27.74 -31.82
N TYR A 475 66.64 27.48 -32.36
CA TYR A 475 66.90 27.37 -33.83
C TYR A 475 65.94 26.40 -34.56
N TYR A 476 65.63 25.22 -33.98
CA TYR A 476 64.75 24.22 -34.58
C TYR A 476 63.29 24.43 -34.27
N LEU A 477 62.88 25.44 -33.50
CA LEU A 477 61.47 25.66 -33.17
C LEU A 477 60.71 26.04 -34.45
N SER A 478 59.88 25.11 -34.92
CA SER A 478 59.13 25.22 -36.16
C SER A 478 57.60 25.29 -35.95
N SER A 479 57.14 24.97 -34.74
CA SER A 479 55.73 25.01 -34.37
C SER A 479 55.53 25.38 -32.91
N ALA A 480 54.67 26.37 -32.67
CA ALA A 480 54.23 26.78 -31.34
C ALA A 480 52.70 26.85 -31.32
N VAL A 481 52.08 25.84 -30.72
CA VAL A 481 50.63 25.63 -30.69
C VAL A 481 50.04 26.18 -29.41
N PHE A 482 49.05 27.02 -29.50
CA PHE A 482 48.25 27.46 -28.36
C PHE A 482 46.95 26.63 -28.35
N THR A 483 46.65 25.94 -27.26
CA THR A 483 45.44 25.14 -27.15
C THR A 483 44.15 25.96 -27.27
N ASP A 484 44.23 27.26 -26.97
CA ASP A 484 43.20 28.25 -27.25
C ASP A 484 43.58 29.05 -28.50
N ALA A 485 43.49 28.40 -29.65
CA ALA A 485 43.93 28.96 -30.94
C ALA A 485 43.16 30.24 -31.38
N ASN A 486 42.00 30.47 -30.85
CA ASN A 486 41.18 31.64 -31.15
C ASN A 486 41.47 32.85 -30.24
N SER A 487 42.39 32.71 -29.27
CA SER A 487 42.76 33.79 -28.39
C SER A 487 43.61 34.85 -29.10
N THR A 488 43.42 36.09 -28.70
CA THR A 488 44.24 37.23 -29.15
C THR A 488 45.29 37.54 -28.11
N TRP A 489 46.52 37.79 -28.55
CA TRP A 489 47.60 38.11 -27.68
C TRP A 489 48.16 39.50 -27.99
N LEU A 490 48.58 40.23 -26.94
CA LEU A 490 49.26 41.49 -27.02
C LEU A 490 50.76 41.26 -26.88
N CYS A 491 51.51 41.69 -27.87
CA CYS A 491 52.95 41.59 -27.87
C CYS A 491 53.55 42.99 -27.66
N THR A 492 54.29 43.18 -26.55
CA THR A 492 54.87 44.48 -26.17
C THR A 492 56.38 44.41 -26.26
N HIS A 493 57.00 45.32 -27.04
CA HIS A 493 58.43 45.41 -27.22
C HIS A 493 59.14 45.72 -25.90
N LEU A 494 60.44 45.37 -25.87
CA LEU A 494 61.31 45.59 -24.70
C LEU A 494 61.34 47.06 -24.25
N SER A 495 61.22 48.00 -25.19
CA SER A 495 61.15 49.43 -24.88
C SER A 495 59.86 49.91 -24.25
N GLY A 496 58.84 49.07 -24.30
CA GLY A 496 57.45 49.38 -23.87
C GLY A 496 56.68 50.32 -24.80
N ARG A 497 57.31 50.76 -25.92
CA ARG A 497 56.71 51.78 -26.85
C ARG A 497 55.79 51.16 -27.90
N ASP A 498 56.07 49.90 -28.34
CA ASP A 498 55.37 49.26 -29.42
C ASP A 498 54.60 48.04 -28.88
N THR A 499 53.31 48.02 -29.12
CA THR A 499 52.42 46.89 -28.76
C THR A 499 51.61 46.48 -29.97
N TYR A 500 51.53 45.17 -30.26
CA TYR A 500 50.80 44.61 -31.38
C TYR A 500 49.84 43.53 -30.91
N SER A 501 48.62 43.49 -31.46
CA SER A 501 47.72 42.36 -31.32
C SER A 501 48.05 41.30 -32.36
N ILE A 502 48.20 40.06 -31.92
CA ILE A 502 48.44 38.92 -32.81
C ILE A 502 47.41 37.79 -32.58
N SER A 503 47.07 37.10 -33.64
CA SER A 503 46.32 35.85 -33.60
C SER A 503 47.32 34.70 -33.45
N VAL A 504 47.07 33.78 -32.55
CA VAL A 504 47.90 32.58 -32.32
C VAL A 504 47.40 31.34 -33.05
N SER A 505 46.51 31.50 -34.03
CA SER A 505 45.93 30.38 -34.81
C SER A 505 46.93 29.69 -35.77
N ASN A 506 48.07 30.33 -36.09
CA ASN A 506 49.10 29.78 -36.98
C ASN A 506 50.35 29.34 -36.19
N PRO A 507 50.53 28.02 -35.91
CA PRO A 507 51.64 27.52 -35.12
C PRO A 507 53.04 27.82 -35.67
N THR A 508 53.17 27.79 -37.03
CA THR A 508 54.47 28.10 -37.67
C THR A 508 54.86 29.56 -37.52
N LEU A 509 53.91 30.45 -37.69
CA LEU A 509 54.13 31.90 -37.52
C LEU A 509 54.42 32.23 -36.06
N ASN A 510 53.69 31.60 -35.11
CA ASN A 510 53.96 31.74 -33.68
C ASN A 510 55.40 31.36 -33.31
N ALA A 511 55.84 30.19 -33.84
CA ALA A 511 57.22 29.75 -33.62
C ALA A 511 58.25 30.73 -34.17
N THR A 512 57.97 31.31 -35.33
CA THR A 512 58.83 32.29 -35.97
C THR A 512 58.95 33.55 -35.12
N TYR A 513 57.83 34.08 -34.63
CA TYR A 513 57.81 35.26 -33.75
C TYR A 513 58.57 35.03 -32.42
N LEU A 514 58.42 33.84 -31.83
CA LEU A 514 59.02 33.52 -30.53
C LEU A 514 60.51 33.33 -30.60
N ARG A 515 61.07 32.80 -31.70
CA ARG A 515 62.53 32.45 -31.79
C ARG A 515 63.44 33.47 -32.50
N SER A 516 62.84 34.36 -33.34
CA SER A 516 63.65 35.21 -34.27
C SER A 516 63.71 36.64 -33.82
N ASP A 517 64.87 37.29 -34.05
CA ASP A 517 65.11 38.71 -33.88
C ASP A 517 64.96 39.51 -35.19
N ASN A 518 64.73 38.84 -36.34
CA ASN A 518 64.82 39.39 -37.69
C ASN A 518 63.47 39.55 -38.45
N LEU A 519 62.31 39.55 -37.81
CA LEU A 519 61.06 39.68 -38.46
C LEU A 519 60.27 40.94 -38.09
N SER A 520 59.70 41.56 -39.05
CA SER A 520 59.32 42.96 -39.24
C SER A 520 58.28 43.60 -38.33
N LYS A 521 57.73 43.02 -37.32
CA LYS A 521 56.82 43.66 -36.34
C LYS A 521 56.83 43.07 -34.96
N VAL A 522 56.90 41.72 -34.85
CA VAL A 522 56.93 41.01 -33.57
C VAL A 522 58.14 40.08 -33.59
N THR A 523 58.96 40.13 -32.60
CA THR A 523 60.23 39.34 -32.49
C THR A 523 60.33 38.73 -31.09
N CYS A 524 61.38 37.92 -30.85
CA CYS A 524 61.68 37.35 -29.53
C CYS A 524 61.87 38.33 -28.41
N TYR A 525 62.08 39.61 -28.73
CA TYR A 525 62.23 40.69 -27.73
C TYR A 525 60.92 41.21 -27.15
N TYR A 526 59.79 40.73 -27.66
CA TYR A 526 58.49 41.11 -27.14
C TYR A 526 58.08 40.18 -26.01
N SER A 527 57.45 40.73 -24.97
CA SER A 527 56.65 39.97 -24.05
C SER A 527 55.21 39.77 -24.58
N TRP A 528 54.63 38.63 -24.35
CA TRP A 528 53.30 38.30 -24.81
C TRP A 528 52.32 38.23 -23.65
N SER A 529 51.19 38.81 -23.75
CA SER A 529 50.12 38.68 -22.77
C SER A 529 48.80 38.37 -23.46
N LYS A 530 48.03 37.43 -22.91
CA LYS A 530 46.72 37.08 -23.42
C LYS A 530 45.76 38.22 -23.12
N LYS A 531 45.00 38.65 -24.13
CA LYS A 531 44.03 39.73 -24.04
C LYS A 531 42.77 39.28 -23.29
#